data_927b3c3a1835764fdb88a6bf01e35135
#
_entry.id   927b3c3a1835764fdb88a6bf01e35135
#
_cell.length_a   1.000
_cell.length_b   1.000
_cell.length_c   1.000
_cell.angle_alpha   90.00
_cell.angle_beta   90.00
_cell.angle_gamma   90.00
#
_symmetry.space_group_name_H-M   'P 1'
#
loop_
_entity.id
_entity.type
_entity.pdbx_description
1 polymer ?
#
loop_
_entity_poly.entity_id
_entity_poly.type
_entity_poly.pdbx_seq_one_letter_code
_entity_poly.pdbx_strand_id
1 'polypeptide(L)'
;MNGMADAKRTVVAVTGSAGAMGSEIVAHLLDSDKDFELRLFINNRMGHLRSFFRRLLKRGKKRMSIIRGNLGNYNDVEKLVFGADYVIHCGALIPPKADHDPENTIKTNFGGTKNIVDAIMNSGRADKIKMVHISTVAVYGNRDHKHPWARMGDPVMSSPYDYYSASKIKAERYVLESELPNWVILRQTAVYHKYFLVNNLSDGLMFHTCWNAPLEWITDRDSGLCIKNLVEKDIDGKLGGFWKKNYNIGGGKSCRETGYETFSSVFALMGAETERIFNPEWNIPRNFHGVWFTDSDILNDWLGYRTESVHDYWKRMKEKLWYYRLGYIIPSFFIRKYAIERLLKNSNAPMNWIRLGKKGRIDAFFGGQKAFDELPREWKNFPLLKKGQSPDGPIDYEALKDEKHAERCKLNHGYDDAKPDTEIGMEDLKSAAEYRGGKVITDSMKKGDIYAKIVWQCHNGHRFESRAYTVLRCGFWCPECCEALPKWSFDKAAKHVPFYAQVWYDTHRKDEENNVYPYDEHEDDDMIVLSK
;
A
#
# COMPACT_ATOMS: atom_id res chain seq x y z
N MET A 1 -40.34 -20.92 31.24
CA MET A 1 -39.90 -19.97 30.18
C MET A 1 -38.50 -19.53 30.56
N ASN A 2 -37.47 -20.25 30.07
CA ASN A 2 -36.09 -19.87 30.29
C ASN A 2 -35.76 -18.71 29.34
N GLY A 3 -35.59 -17.53 29.91
CA GLY A 3 -35.03 -16.39 29.18
C GLY A 3 -33.64 -16.73 28.73
N MET A 4 -33.46 -17.07 27.43
CA MET A 4 -32.17 -16.92 26.76
C MET A 4 -31.83 -15.44 26.84
N ALA A 5 -30.89 -15.10 27.71
CA ALA A 5 -30.25 -13.78 27.63
C ALA A 5 -29.80 -13.58 26.20
N ASP A 6 -30.31 -12.55 25.52
CA ASP A 6 -29.88 -12.18 24.17
C ASP A 6 -28.34 -12.03 24.21
N ALA A 7 -27.64 -13.01 23.70
CA ALA A 7 -26.18 -12.95 23.62
C ALA A 7 -25.84 -11.71 22.82
N LYS A 8 -25.18 -10.75 23.46
CA LYS A 8 -24.82 -9.46 22.86
C LYS A 8 -24.08 -9.72 21.56
N ARG A 9 -24.64 -9.26 20.44
CA ARG A 9 -23.99 -9.36 19.11
C ARG A 9 -22.61 -8.68 19.10
N THR A 10 -21.66 -9.29 18.44
CA THR A 10 -20.36 -8.65 18.19
C THR A 10 -20.52 -7.51 17.20
N VAL A 11 -20.13 -6.31 17.59
CA VAL A 11 -20.27 -5.09 16.79
C VAL A 11 -18.98 -4.86 15.99
N VAL A 12 -19.08 -4.91 14.66
CA VAL A 12 -17.97 -4.68 13.73
C VAL A 12 -18.20 -3.36 12.96
N ALA A 13 -17.43 -2.35 13.29
CA ALA A 13 -17.43 -1.06 12.62
C ALA A 13 -16.47 -1.09 11.42
N VAL A 14 -16.94 -0.69 10.23
CA VAL A 14 -16.16 -0.76 8.99
C VAL A 14 -16.15 0.59 8.30
N THR A 15 -14.98 1.22 8.18
CA THR A 15 -14.78 2.38 7.31
C THR A 15 -14.45 1.94 5.89
N GLY A 16 -14.71 2.79 4.89
CA GLY A 16 -14.47 2.41 3.50
C GLY A 16 -15.35 1.25 3.00
N SER A 17 -16.43 0.94 3.71
CA SER A 17 -17.32 -0.21 3.49
C SER A 17 -17.92 -0.32 2.07
N ALA A 18 -18.02 0.78 1.32
CA ALA A 18 -18.48 0.80 -0.07
C ALA A 18 -17.34 0.71 -1.11
N GLY A 19 -16.07 0.66 -0.67
CA GLY A 19 -14.89 0.48 -1.52
C GLY A 19 -14.77 -0.96 -2.07
N ALA A 20 -13.72 -1.21 -2.86
CA ALA A 20 -13.46 -2.54 -3.43
C ALA A 20 -13.31 -3.60 -2.32
N MET A 21 -12.31 -3.44 -1.45
CA MET A 21 -12.05 -4.32 -0.32
C MET A 21 -13.21 -4.28 0.70
N GLY A 22 -13.64 -3.08 1.13
CA GLY A 22 -14.65 -2.94 2.18
C GLY A 22 -15.98 -3.59 1.85
N SER A 23 -16.42 -3.56 0.59
CA SER A 23 -17.65 -4.22 0.18
C SER A 23 -17.56 -5.75 0.20
N GLU A 24 -16.38 -6.32 -0.04
CA GLU A 24 -16.16 -7.77 0.09
C GLU A 24 -16.03 -8.17 1.57
N ILE A 25 -15.39 -7.34 2.42
CA ILE A 25 -15.41 -7.55 3.89
C ILE A 25 -16.85 -7.66 4.38
N VAL A 26 -17.71 -6.70 4.01
CA VAL A 26 -19.12 -6.70 4.40
C VAL A 26 -19.84 -7.95 3.87
N ALA A 27 -19.57 -8.34 2.61
CA ALA A 27 -20.17 -9.54 2.02
C ALA A 27 -19.82 -10.80 2.80
N HIS A 28 -18.53 -11.01 3.08
CA HIS A 28 -18.05 -12.17 3.82
C HIS A 28 -18.53 -12.20 5.27
N LEU A 29 -18.60 -11.07 5.97
CA LEU A 29 -19.15 -11.00 7.33
C LEU A 29 -20.66 -11.28 7.36
N LEU A 30 -21.41 -10.91 6.31
CA LEU A 30 -22.82 -11.27 6.17
C LEU A 30 -23.04 -12.77 5.89
N ASP A 31 -22.07 -13.41 5.24
CA ASP A 31 -22.09 -14.86 4.95
C ASP A 31 -21.53 -15.71 6.10
N SER A 32 -21.06 -15.08 7.16
CA SER A 32 -20.59 -15.75 8.37
C SER A 32 -21.74 -16.43 9.12
N ASP A 33 -21.46 -17.59 9.72
CA ASP A 33 -22.35 -18.26 10.66
C ASP A 33 -22.45 -17.53 12.00
N LYS A 34 -21.52 -16.61 12.28
CA LYS A 34 -21.54 -15.77 13.48
C LYS A 34 -22.48 -14.57 13.29
N ASP A 35 -23.21 -14.22 14.35
CA ASP A 35 -24.17 -13.10 14.30
C ASP A 35 -23.47 -11.77 14.61
N PHE A 36 -23.13 -11.03 13.56
CA PHE A 36 -22.51 -9.71 13.63
C PHE A 36 -23.56 -8.58 13.51
N GLU A 37 -23.34 -7.50 14.27
CA GLU A 37 -23.89 -6.17 13.97
C GLU A 37 -22.83 -5.38 13.20
N LEU A 38 -23.11 -5.04 11.95
CA LEU A 38 -22.18 -4.31 11.08
C LEU A 38 -22.53 -2.82 11.07
N ARG A 39 -21.58 -1.97 11.47
CA ARG A 39 -21.70 -0.51 11.37
C ARG A 39 -20.86 0.00 10.22
N LEU A 40 -21.52 0.51 9.20
CA LEU A 40 -20.89 0.88 7.93
C LEU A 40 -20.72 2.40 7.86
N PHE A 41 -19.46 2.86 7.88
CA PHE A 41 -19.16 4.27 7.75
C PHE A 41 -19.06 4.66 6.27
N ILE A 42 -19.87 5.64 5.87
CA ILE A 42 -20.01 6.08 4.47
C ILE A 42 -19.87 7.59 4.39
N ASN A 43 -19.00 8.07 3.49
CA ASN A 43 -18.84 9.50 3.25
C ASN A 43 -20.14 10.08 2.64
N ASN A 44 -20.57 11.24 3.13
CA ASN A 44 -21.75 11.95 2.66
C ASN A 44 -21.68 12.37 1.17
N ARG A 45 -20.47 12.52 0.61
CA ARG A 45 -20.23 12.87 -0.79
C ARG A 45 -20.36 11.70 -1.77
N MET A 46 -20.58 10.49 -1.30
CA MET A 46 -20.82 9.32 -2.17
C MET A 46 -22.22 9.38 -2.77
N GLY A 47 -22.41 10.17 -3.82
CA GLY A 47 -23.69 10.35 -4.53
C GLY A 47 -24.25 9.07 -5.16
N HIS A 48 -23.39 8.10 -5.50
CA HIS A 48 -23.79 6.83 -6.11
C HIS A 48 -23.18 5.65 -5.38
N LEU A 49 -23.93 5.05 -4.45
CA LEU A 49 -23.59 3.72 -3.93
C LEU A 49 -23.55 2.72 -5.09
N ARG A 50 -22.44 2.01 -5.24
CA ARG A 50 -22.30 1.00 -6.28
C ARG A 50 -23.41 -0.04 -6.17
N SER A 51 -23.87 -0.57 -7.30
CA SER A 51 -25.01 -1.51 -7.33
C SER A 51 -24.79 -2.75 -6.46
N PHE A 52 -23.55 -3.21 -6.36
CA PHE A 52 -23.16 -4.30 -5.47
C PHE A 52 -23.40 -3.96 -4.00
N PHE A 53 -22.95 -2.79 -3.56
CA PHE A 53 -23.14 -2.34 -2.18
C PHE A 53 -24.62 -2.15 -1.83
N ARG A 54 -25.43 -1.63 -2.75
CA ARG A 54 -26.89 -1.53 -2.58
C ARG A 54 -27.53 -2.91 -2.36
N ARG A 55 -27.06 -3.94 -3.08
CA ARG A 55 -27.54 -5.32 -2.87
C ARG A 55 -27.18 -5.85 -1.50
N LEU A 56 -25.94 -5.59 -1.03
CA LEU A 56 -25.52 -5.96 0.32
C LEU A 56 -26.38 -5.29 1.39
N LEU A 57 -26.68 -4.00 1.24
CA LEU A 57 -27.56 -3.27 2.15
C LEU A 57 -28.97 -3.89 2.24
N LYS A 58 -29.52 -4.32 1.10
CA LYS A 58 -30.83 -5.00 1.09
C LYS A 58 -30.75 -6.37 1.81
N ARG A 59 -29.69 -7.16 1.56
CA ARG A 59 -29.49 -8.47 2.15
C ARG A 59 -29.29 -8.41 3.67
N GLY A 60 -28.50 -7.43 4.13
CA GLY A 60 -28.13 -7.28 5.54
C GLY A 60 -29.00 -6.35 6.37
N LYS A 61 -30.19 -5.93 5.90
CA LYS A 61 -31.03 -4.88 6.52
C LYS A 61 -31.24 -5.02 8.03
N LYS A 62 -31.31 -6.24 8.56
CA LYS A 62 -31.52 -6.51 9.99
C LYS A 62 -30.22 -6.53 10.81
N ARG A 63 -29.06 -6.58 10.17
CA ARG A 63 -27.73 -6.73 10.78
C ARG A 63 -26.78 -5.58 10.47
N MET A 64 -27.25 -4.57 9.74
CA MET A 64 -26.42 -3.44 9.31
C MET A 64 -27.04 -2.11 9.67
N SER A 65 -26.20 -1.19 10.16
CA SER A 65 -26.51 0.22 10.31
C SER A 65 -25.53 1.06 9.50
N ILE A 66 -26.01 2.21 9.00
CA ILE A 66 -25.18 3.14 8.22
C ILE A 66 -24.95 4.40 9.05
N ILE A 67 -23.68 4.72 9.26
CA ILE A 67 -23.25 6.00 9.82
C ILE A 67 -22.68 6.85 8.68
N ARG A 68 -23.32 7.97 8.41
CA ARG A 68 -22.83 8.94 7.43
C ARG A 68 -21.93 9.95 8.09
N GLY A 69 -20.74 10.16 7.51
CA GLY A 69 -19.78 11.08 8.09
C GLY A 69 -18.51 11.24 7.25
N ASN A 70 -17.58 12.01 7.80
CA ASN A 70 -16.27 12.26 7.24
C ASN A 70 -15.19 11.78 8.23
N LEU A 71 -14.22 10.98 7.75
CA LEU A 71 -13.08 10.51 8.56
C LEU A 71 -12.27 11.66 9.17
N GLY A 72 -12.16 12.78 8.44
CA GLY A 72 -11.52 14.00 8.94
C GLY A 72 -12.30 14.75 10.02
N ASN A 73 -13.47 14.26 10.43
CA ASN A 73 -14.29 14.84 11.51
C ASN A 73 -14.34 13.87 12.69
N TYR A 74 -13.75 14.27 13.82
CA TYR A 74 -13.68 13.45 15.03
C TYR A 74 -15.07 13.00 15.54
N ASN A 75 -16.05 13.90 15.60
CA ASN A 75 -17.40 13.59 16.12
C ASN A 75 -18.13 12.54 15.27
N ASP A 76 -17.87 12.48 13.96
CA ASP A 76 -18.46 11.45 13.11
C ASP A 76 -17.80 10.10 13.34
N VAL A 77 -16.48 10.09 13.58
CA VAL A 77 -15.69 8.90 13.87
C VAL A 77 -16.05 8.35 15.27
N GLU A 78 -16.21 9.23 16.26
CA GLU A 78 -16.62 8.85 17.62
C GLU A 78 -17.95 8.08 17.61
N LYS A 79 -18.95 8.53 16.84
CA LYS A 79 -20.23 7.82 16.67
C LYS A 79 -20.05 6.42 16.10
N LEU A 80 -19.07 6.22 15.20
CA LEU A 80 -18.76 4.92 14.63
C LEU A 80 -18.15 3.98 15.66
N VAL A 81 -17.18 4.49 16.43
CA VAL A 81 -16.41 3.72 17.42
C VAL A 81 -17.22 3.38 18.66
N PHE A 82 -18.17 4.24 19.04
CA PHE A 82 -18.97 4.06 20.25
C PHE A 82 -19.63 2.68 20.35
N GLY A 83 -19.20 1.88 21.33
CA GLY A 83 -19.73 0.54 21.58
C GLY A 83 -19.32 -0.52 20.53
N ALA A 84 -18.37 -0.25 19.64
CA ALA A 84 -17.80 -1.26 18.75
C ALA A 84 -16.91 -2.25 19.54
N ASP A 85 -16.82 -3.48 19.05
CA ASP A 85 -15.88 -4.49 19.52
C ASP A 85 -14.68 -4.60 18.55
N TYR A 86 -14.93 -4.41 17.24
CA TYR A 86 -13.91 -4.30 16.21
C TYR A 86 -14.08 -3.02 15.39
N VAL A 87 -12.96 -2.38 15.06
CA VAL A 87 -12.90 -1.26 14.12
C VAL A 87 -12.01 -1.65 12.96
N ILE A 88 -12.61 -1.94 11.80
CA ILE A 88 -11.91 -2.27 10.57
C ILE A 88 -11.75 -0.99 9.76
N HIS A 89 -10.53 -0.44 9.77
CA HIS A 89 -10.22 0.82 9.11
C HIS A 89 -9.58 0.60 7.75
N CYS A 90 -10.41 0.50 6.70
CA CYS A 90 -9.99 0.41 5.30
C CYS A 90 -10.41 1.63 4.44
N GLY A 91 -10.99 2.66 5.09
CA GLY A 91 -11.37 3.91 4.41
C GLY A 91 -10.16 4.79 4.16
N ALA A 92 -9.91 5.13 2.89
CA ALA A 92 -8.86 6.06 2.47
C ALA A 92 -9.22 6.73 1.14
N LEU A 93 -8.64 7.91 0.87
CA LEU A 93 -8.51 8.43 -0.47
C LEU A 93 -7.33 7.73 -1.14
N ILE A 94 -7.57 7.17 -2.31
CA ILE A 94 -6.59 6.42 -3.10
C ILE A 94 -6.37 7.08 -4.47
N PRO A 95 -5.24 6.84 -5.15
CA PRO A 95 -5.05 7.29 -6.53
C PRO A 95 -6.19 6.86 -7.47
N PRO A 96 -6.52 7.67 -8.51
CA PRO A 96 -5.93 8.96 -8.88
C PRO A 96 -6.41 10.15 -8.03
N LYS A 97 -7.47 10.01 -7.21
CA LYS A 97 -8.01 11.12 -6.41
C LYS A 97 -7.01 11.66 -5.38
N ALA A 98 -6.17 10.79 -4.84
CA ALA A 98 -5.14 11.18 -3.88
C ALA A 98 -4.12 12.13 -4.48
N ASP A 99 -3.78 11.94 -5.76
CA ASP A 99 -2.81 12.76 -6.47
C ASP A 99 -3.38 14.11 -6.90
N HIS A 100 -4.70 14.17 -7.15
CA HIS A 100 -5.40 15.40 -7.52
C HIS A 100 -5.78 16.30 -6.33
N ASP A 101 -5.75 15.77 -5.09
CA ASP A 101 -6.14 16.51 -3.88
C ASP A 101 -5.27 16.04 -2.69
N PRO A 102 -3.98 16.43 -2.70
CA PRO A 102 -3.01 16.01 -1.68
C PRO A 102 -3.41 16.41 -0.26
N GLU A 103 -3.89 17.64 -0.07
CA GLU A 103 -4.28 18.15 1.24
C GLU A 103 -5.41 17.34 1.87
N ASN A 104 -6.48 17.12 1.10
CA ASN A 104 -7.60 16.31 1.56
C ASN A 104 -7.21 14.83 1.72
N THR A 105 -6.22 14.36 0.97
CA THR A 105 -5.66 13.00 1.12
C THR A 105 -5.00 12.85 2.48
N ILE A 106 -4.16 13.78 2.89
CA ILE A 106 -3.52 13.78 4.21
C ILE A 106 -4.56 13.90 5.32
N LYS A 107 -5.51 14.84 5.18
CA LYS A 107 -6.59 15.02 6.14
C LYS A 107 -7.46 13.77 6.30
N THR A 108 -7.77 13.09 5.21
CA THR A 108 -8.61 11.89 5.23
C THR A 108 -7.83 10.67 5.72
N ASN A 109 -6.64 10.42 5.19
CA ASN A 109 -5.89 9.19 5.45
C ASN A 109 -5.18 9.24 6.80
N PHE A 110 -4.37 10.26 7.03
CA PHE A 110 -3.67 10.44 8.31
C PHE A 110 -4.63 10.96 9.38
N GLY A 111 -5.32 12.09 9.14
CA GLY A 111 -6.24 12.68 10.11
C GLY A 111 -7.39 11.75 10.47
N GLY A 112 -7.92 11.00 9.50
CA GLY A 112 -8.96 9.99 9.75
C GLY A 112 -8.48 8.83 10.61
N THR A 113 -7.26 8.34 10.38
CA THR A 113 -6.65 7.29 11.22
C THR A 113 -6.43 7.81 12.64
N LYS A 114 -5.89 9.04 12.77
CA LYS A 114 -5.72 9.70 14.06
C LYS A 114 -7.05 9.79 14.82
N ASN A 115 -8.10 10.27 14.17
CA ASN A 115 -9.42 10.37 14.78
C ASN A 115 -9.95 9.01 15.27
N ILE A 116 -9.70 7.91 14.55
CA ILE A 116 -10.11 6.56 14.98
C ILE A 116 -9.33 6.13 16.22
N VAL A 117 -8.01 6.29 16.22
CA VAL A 117 -7.16 5.96 17.38
C VAL A 117 -7.61 6.76 18.60
N ASP A 118 -7.77 8.08 18.45
CA ASP A 118 -8.16 8.96 19.53
C ASP A 118 -9.58 8.62 20.06
N ALA A 119 -10.52 8.31 19.16
CA ALA A 119 -11.88 7.91 19.56
C ALA A 119 -11.89 6.56 20.31
N ILE A 120 -11.04 5.60 19.92
CA ILE A 120 -10.90 4.34 20.67
C ILE A 120 -10.31 4.64 22.06
N MET A 121 -9.25 5.41 22.15
CA MET A 121 -8.60 5.76 23.42
C MET A 121 -9.55 6.50 24.36
N ASN A 122 -10.35 7.44 23.83
CA ASN A 122 -11.29 8.25 24.62
C ASN A 122 -12.61 7.51 24.93
N SER A 123 -12.84 6.33 24.37
CA SER A 123 -14.11 5.59 24.53
C SER A 123 -14.35 5.00 25.93
N GLY A 124 -13.34 4.98 26.80
CA GLY A 124 -13.35 4.25 28.08
C GLY A 124 -13.37 2.71 27.91
N ARG A 125 -13.19 2.20 26.68
CA ARG A 125 -13.21 0.77 26.32
C ARG A 125 -12.02 0.36 25.43
N ALA A 126 -10.93 1.11 25.47
CA ALA A 126 -9.78 0.86 24.60
C ALA A 126 -9.21 -0.56 24.75
N ASP A 127 -9.28 -1.12 25.96
CA ASP A 127 -8.88 -2.50 26.28
C ASP A 127 -9.74 -3.58 25.61
N LYS A 128 -10.98 -3.25 25.21
CA LYS A 128 -11.96 -4.16 24.60
C LYS A 128 -12.12 -4.01 23.10
N ILE A 129 -11.74 -2.84 22.57
CA ILE A 129 -11.87 -2.56 21.14
C ILE A 129 -10.60 -3.02 20.41
N LYS A 130 -10.78 -3.78 19.35
CA LYS A 130 -9.70 -4.27 18.48
C LYS A 130 -9.69 -3.51 17.17
N MET A 131 -8.55 -2.83 16.86
CA MET A 131 -8.37 -2.06 15.65
C MET A 131 -7.62 -2.86 14.59
N VAL A 132 -8.21 -3.00 13.41
CA VAL A 132 -7.53 -3.50 12.21
C VAL A 132 -7.30 -2.33 11.27
N HIS A 133 -6.05 -1.89 11.13
CA HIS A 133 -5.66 -0.81 10.23
C HIS A 133 -5.14 -1.38 8.91
N ILE A 134 -5.84 -1.06 7.82
CA ILE A 134 -5.37 -1.43 6.48
C ILE A 134 -4.39 -0.36 6.00
N SER A 135 -3.10 -0.69 6.01
CA SER A 135 -2.01 0.07 5.41
C SER A 135 -1.82 -0.31 3.93
N THR A 136 -0.66 -0.16 3.35
CA THR A 136 -0.45 -0.34 1.91
C THR A 136 0.97 -0.84 1.58
N VAL A 137 1.10 -1.60 0.51
CA VAL A 137 2.39 -1.94 -0.12
C VAL A 137 3.18 -0.69 -0.54
N ALA A 138 2.50 0.41 -0.83
CA ALA A 138 3.12 1.65 -1.28
C ALA A 138 4.12 2.24 -0.28
N VAL A 139 4.08 1.84 1.00
CA VAL A 139 5.04 2.26 2.01
C VAL A 139 6.46 1.76 1.74
N TYR A 140 6.65 0.72 0.92
CA TYR A 140 7.96 0.20 0.54
C TYR A 140 8.62 0.95 -0.62
N GLY A 141 7.86 1.82 -1.30
CA GLY A 141 8.33 2.57 -2.47
C GLY A 141 8.68 1.68 -3.66
N ASN A 142 9.59 2.17 -4.49
CA ASN A 142 9.99 1.49 -5.72
C ASN A 142 10.93 0.31 -5.44
N ARG A 143 10.71 -0.78 -6.17
CA ARG A 143 11.62 -1.92 -6.27
C ARG A 143 11.83 -2.26 -7.74
N ASP A 144 12.98 -2.85 -8.05
CA ASP A 144 13.31 -3.35 -9.38
C ASP A 144 13.80 -4.79 -9.34
N HIS A 145 14.43 -5.25 -10.41
CA HIS A 145 14.95 -6.62 -10.52
C HIS A 145 16.10 -6.95 -9.58
N LYS A 146 16.78 -5.94 -8.98
CA LYS A 146 17.87 -6.16 -8.00
C LYS A 146 17.33 -6.55 -6.64
N HIS A 147 16.29 -5.82 -6.18
CA HIS A 147 15.62 -6.09 -4.91
C HIS A 147 14.09 -6.14 -5.09
N PRO A 148 13.55 -7.11 -5.87
CA PRO A 148 12.11 -7.17 -6.17
C PRO A 148 11.26 -7.60 -4.97
N TRP A 149 11.90 -8.11 -3.92
CA TRP A 149 11.26 -8.66 -2.75
C TRP A 149 11.25 -7.67 -1.60
N ALA A 150 10.16 -7.72 -0.81
CA ALA A 150 10.05 -7.00 0.45
C ALA A 150 9.53 -7.90 1.58
N ARG A 151 9.84 -7.50 2.80
CA ARG A 151 9.37 -8.12 4.04
C ARG A 151 9.19 -7.07 5.13
N MET A 152 8.57 -7.47 6.22
CA MET A 152 8.49 -6.61 7.40
C MET A 152 9.89 -6.23 7.89
N GLY A 153 10.05 -4.98 8.32
CA GLY A 153 11.36 -4.43 8.71
C GLY A 153 12.14 -3.75 7.58
N ASP A 154 11.81 -3.99 6.31
CA ASP A 154 12.41 -3.31 5.17
C ASP A 154 12.12 -1.80 5.19
N PRO A 155 12.98 -0.97 4.55
CA PRO A 155 12.84 0.49 4.55
C PRO A 155 11.44 0.97 4.17
N VAL A 156 10.86 1.82 5.02
CA VAL A 156 9.62 2.54 4.74
C VAL A 156 9.97 3.84 4.02
N MET A 157 9.61 3.93 2.73
CA MET A 157 10.05 4.99 1.86
C MET A 157 9.04 5.19 0.71
N SER A 158 8.27 6.28 0.74
CA SER A 158 7.34 6.55 -0.36
C SER A 158 8.06 6.98 -1.63
N SER A 159 7.51 6.63 -2.78
CA SER A 159 7.96 7.20 -4.06
C SER A 159 7.71 8.72 -4.10
N PRO A 160 8.56 9.52 -4.79
CA PRO A 160 8.31 10.94 -4.98
C PRO A 160 6.91 11.20 -5.57
N TYR A 161 6.25 12.23 -5.08
CA TYR A 161 4.88 12.63 -5.46
C TYR A 161 3.77 11.59 -5.18
N ASP A 162 4.05 10.52 -4.45
CA ASP A 162 3.04 9.58 -3.98
C ASP A 162 2.45 10.07 -2.65
N TYR A 163 1.51 11.00 -2.72
CA TYR A 163 0.82 11.59 -1.56
C TYR A 163 0.01 10.55 -0.77
N TYR A 164 -0.51 9.55 -1.47
CA TYR A 164 -1.21 8.43 -0.84
C TYR A 164 -0.28 7.67 0.09
N SER A 165 0.87 7.21 -0.43
CA SER A 165 1.86 6.49 0.36
C SER A 165 2.35 7.32 1.55
N ALA A 166 2.71 8.58 1.32
CA ALA A 166 3.17 9.48 2.38
C ALA A 166 2.13 9.65 3.50
N SER A 167 0.85 9.80 3.14
CA SER A 167 -0.25 9.88 4.11
C SER A 167 -0.45 8.60 4.90
N LYS A 168 -0.26 7.43 4.25
CA LYS A 168 -0.38 6.11 4.90
C LYS A 168 0.81 5.80 5.82
N ILE A 169 2.02 6.23 5.47
CA ILE A 169 3.20 6.13 6.34
C ILE A 169 2.97 6.90 7.65
N LYS A 170 2.48 8.14 7.57
CA LYS A 170 2.12 8.92 8.77
C LYS A 170 1.03 8.25 9.60
N ALA A 171 0.00 7.72 8.94
CA ALA A 171 -1.09 7.02 9.60
C ALA A 171 -0.60 5.75 10.33
N GLU A 172 0.24 4.95 9.67
CA GLU A 172 0.81 3.73 10.24
C GLU A 172 1.68 4.05 11.46
N ARG A 173 2.58 5.05 11.36
CA ARG A 173 3.39 5.50 12.49
C ARG A 173 2.52 5.92 13.67
N TYR A 174 1.43 6.66 13.43
CA TYR A 174 0.55 7.09 14.51
C TYR A 174 -0.08 5.92 15.28
N VAL A 175 -0.49 4.87 14.58
CA VAL A 175 -0.98 3.64 15.23
C VAL A 175 0.12 2.96 16.02
N LEU A 176 1.33 2.80 15.44
CA LEU A 176 2.48 2.15 16.06
C LEU A 176 2.94 2.83 17.35
N GLU A 177 2.94 4.16 17.37
CA GLU A 177 3.41 4.96 18.51
C GLU A 177 2.29 5.26 19.52
N SER A 178 1.04 4.90 19.22
CA SER A 178 -0.09 5.08 20.13
C SER A 178 -0.04 4.09 21.31
N GLU A 179 -0.82 4.40 22.35
CA GLU A 179 -1.01 3.52 23.49
C GLU A 179 -2.19 2.54 23.31
N LEU A 180 -2.66 2.33 22.07
CA LEU A 180 -3.70 1.34 21.78
C LEU A 180 -3.27 -0.05 22.25
N PRO A 181 -4.06 -0.73 23.08
CA PRO A 181 -3.70 -2.06 23.58
C PRO A 181 -3.88 -3.18 22.53
N ASN A 182 -4.85 -3.03 21.61
CA ASN A 182 -5.23 -4.07 20.66
C ASN A 182 -5.32 -3.51 19.24
N TRP A 183 -4.26 -3.67 18.47
CA TRP A 183 -4.20 -3.27 17.07
C TRP A 183 -3.48 -4.31 16.22
N VAL A 184 -3.78 -4.33 14.94
CA VAL A 184 -3.00 -5.00 13.90
C VAL A 184 -2.96 -4.09 12.67
N ILE A 185 -1.80 -4.03 12.03
CA ILE A 185 -1.62 -3.29 10.78
C ILE A 185 -1.38 -4.29 9.66
N LEU A 186 -2.14 -4.16 8.58
CA LEU A 186 -2.06 -5.00 7.41
C LEU A 186 -1.62 -4.15 6.21
N ARG A 187 -0.37 -4.32 5.74
CA ARG A 187 0.14 -3.67 4.53
C ARG A 187 -0.43 -4.38 3.31
N GLN A 188 -1.54 -3.86 2.84
CA GLN A 188 -2.30 -4.41 1.73
C GLN A 188 -1.58 -4.19 0.41
N THR A 189 -1.38 -5.27 -0.35
CA THR A 189 -0.90 -5.20 -1.72
C THR A 189 -1.97 -4.69 -2.68
N ALA A 190 -1.62 -4.52 -3.95
CA ALA A 190 -2.56 -4.11 -5.00
C ALA A 190 -3.70 -5.13 -5.16
N VAL A 191 -4.93 -4.63 -5.28
CA VAL A 191 -6.14 -5.45 -5.28
C VAL A 191 -6.77 -5.52 -6.65
N TYR A 192 -6.88 -6.72 -7.19
CA TYR A 192 -7.72 -6.99 -8.36
C TYR A 192 -9.19 -6.97 -7.99
N HIS A 193 -9.96 -6.07 -8.56
CA HIS A 193 -11.38 -5.92 -8.28
C HIS A 193 -12.19 -5.66 -9.56
N LYS A 194 -13.49 -5.86 -9.50
CA LYS A 194 -14.40 -5.79 -10.67
C LYS A 194 -14.40 -4.46 -11.45
N TYR A 195 -13.90 -3.39 -10.87
CA TYR A 195 -13.79 -2.07 -11.52
C TYR A 195 -12.35 -1.72 -11.92
N PHE A 196 -11.43 -2.66 -11.76
CA PHE A 196 -10.01 -2.44 -12.03
C PHE A 196 -9.76 -1.83 -13.41
N LEU A 197 -10.33 -2.43 -14.45
CA LEU A 197 -10.23 -1.94 -15.83
C LEU A 197 -10.73 -0.51 -16.00
N VAL A 198 -11.97 -0.26 -15.55
CA VAL A 198 -12.61 1.06 -15.73
C VAL A 198 -11.83 2.15 -14.99
N ASN A 199 -11.35 1.85 -13.79
CA ASN A 199 -10.59 2.82 -13.00
C ASN A 199 -9.24 3.16 -13.67
N ASN A 200 -8.52 2.16 -14.17
CA ASN A 200 -7.21 2.37 -14.80
C ASN A 200 -7.29 3.01 -16.19
N LEU A 201 -8.35 2.74 -16.96
CA LEU A 201 -8.54 3.33 -18.30
C LEU A 201 -9.19 4.74 -18.26
N SER A 202 -9.29 5.37 -17.10
CA SER A 202 -9.94 6.68 -16.92
C SER A 202 -8.99 7.83 -16.63
N ASP A 203 -7.73 7.57 -16.30
CA ASP A 203 -6.75 8.57 -15.89
C ASP A 203 -5.35 8.25 -16.41
N GLY A 204 -4.51 9.30 -16.55
CA GLY A 204 -3.10 9.17 -16.95
C GLY A 204 -2.24 8.40 -15.95
N LEU A 205 -2.74 8.18 -14.73
CA LEU A 205 -2.08 7.39 -13.71
C LEU A 205 -1.78 5.94 -14.17
N MET A 206 -2.50 5.42 -15.15
CA MET A 206 -2.19 4.09 -15.71
C MET A 206 -0.74 3.98 -16.21
N PHE A 207 -0.15 5.09 -16.68
CA PHE A 207 1.24 5.14 -17.17
C PHE A 207 2.28 5.20 -16.05
N HIS A 208 1.85 5.25 -14.76
CA HIS A 208 2.77 5.18 -13.62
C HIS A 208 3.18 3.73 -13.28
N THR A 209 2.57 2.72 -13.87
CA THR A 209 3.01 1.35 -13.66
C THR A 209 4.25 1.06 -14.49
N CYS A 210 5.41 0.91 -13.85
CA CYS A 210 6.63 0.48 -14.55
C CYS A 210 6.44 -0.92 -15.16
N TRP A 211 6.90 -1.13 -16.40
CA TRP A 211 6.73 -2.41 -17.09
C TRP A 211 7.35 -3.58 -16.32
N ASN A 212 8.48 -3.34 -15.69
CA ASN A 212 9.24 -4.35 -14.94
C ASN A 212 8.98 -4.31 -13.42
N ALA A 213 8.06 -3.47 -12.93
CA ALA A 213 7.74 -3.43 -11.50
C ALA A 213 7.26 -4.79 -11.01
N PRO A 214 7.85 -5.36 -9.95
CA PRO A 214 7.34 -6.57 -9.32
C PRO A 214 6.00 -6.26 -8.63
N LEU A 215 4.98 -7.05 -8.90
CA LEU A 215 3.63 -6.87 -8.35
C LEU A 215 3.12 -8.19 -7.79
N GLU A 216 2.91 -8.26 -6.48
CA GLU A 216 2.15 -9.34 -5.89
C GLU A 216 0.70 -8.88 -5.70
N TRP A 217 -0.21 -9.44 -6.44
CA TRP A 217 -1.63 -9.09 -6.40
C TRP A 217 -2.39 -9.90 -5.35
N ILE A 218 -3.58 -9.45 -5.02
CA ILE A 218 -4.59 -10.22 -4.31
C ILE A 218 -5.97 -9.90 -4.91
N THR A 219 -6.92 -10.84 -4.84
CA THR A 219 -8.28 -10.54 -5.28
C THR A 219 -9.06 -9.79 -4.20
N ASP A 220 -10.08 -9.04 -4.63
CA ASP A 220 -11.01 -8.37 -3.72
C ASP A 220 -11.69 -9.36 -2.76
N ARG A 221 -11.99 -10.57 -3.23
CA ARG A 221 -12.60 -11.62 -2.42
C ARG A 221 -11.68 -12.12 -1.32
N ASP A 222 -10.43 -12.47 -1.67
CA ASP A 222 -9.46 -12.96 -0.69
C ASP A 222 -9.10 -11.88 0.34
N SER A 223 -9.01 -10.62 -0.10
CA SER A 223 -8.85 -9.48 0.79
C SER A 223 -10.01 -9.36 1.80
N GLY A 224 -11.24 -9.55 1.35
CA GLY A 224 -12.43 -9.55 2.21
C GLY A 224 -12.47 -10.75 3.14
N LEU A 225 -12.14 -11.94 2.62
CA LEU A 225 -12.08 -13.19 3.38
C LEU A 225 -11.04 -13.14 4.51
N CYS A 226 -9.88 -12.51 4.24
CA CYS A 226 -8.84 -12.28 5.23
C CYS A 226 -9.40 -11.63 6.50
N ILE A 227 -10.17 -10.55 6.35
CA ILE A 227 -10.74 -9.80 7.48
C ILE A 227 -11.86 -10.60 8.17
N LYS A 228 -12.72 -11.29 7.42
CA LYS A 228 -13.71 -12.19 8.01
C LYS A 228 -13.04 -13.25 8.89
N ASN A 229 -12.04 -13.95 8.35
CA ASN A 229 -11.33 -15.01 9.05
C ASN A 229 -10.57 -14.47 10.27
N LEU A 230 -10.03 -13.25 10.21
CA LEU A 230 -9.41 -12.58 11.35
C LEU A 230 -10.43 -12.42 12.49
N VAL A 231 -11.58 -11.81 12.21
CA VAL A 231 -12.60 -11.55 13.23
C VAL A 231 -13.15 -12.87 13.81
N GLU A 232 -13.45 -13.86 12.97
CA GLU A 232 -13.98 -15.15 13.43
C GLU A 232 -12.97 -15.93 14.29
N LYS A 233 -11.71 -16.04 13.82
CA LYS A 233 -10.65 -16.75 14.56
C LYS A 233 -10.30 -16.07 15.88
N ASP A 234 -10.39 -14.75 15.92
CA ASP A 234 -10.17 -14.01 17.16
C ASP A 234 -11.28 -14.25 18.19
N ILE A 235 -12.55 -14.24 17.76
CA ILE A 235 -13.69 -14.60 18.63
C ILE A 235 -13.55 -16.05 19.14
N ASP A 236 -13.03 -16.94 18.31
CA ASP A 236 -12.77 -18.33 18.69
C ASP A 236 -11.54 -18.52 19.60
N GLY A 237 -10.83 -17.42 19.94
CA GLY A 237 -9.62 -17.46 20.77
C GLY A 237 -8.39 -18.08 20.08
N LYS A 238 -8.39 -18.15 18.73
CA LYS A 238 -7.32 -18.80 17.92
C LYS A 238 -6.19 -17.85 17.52
N LEU A 239 -6.23 -16.57 17.91
CA LEU A 239 -5.25 -15.55 17.55
C LEU A 239 -4.35 -15.12 18.71
N GLY A 240 -3.91 -16.06 19.55
CA GLY A 240 -2.92 -15.80 20.61
C GLY A 240 -1.59 -15.31 20.02
N GLY A 241 -1.12 -14.10 20.40
CA GLY A 241 0.12 -13.51 19.89
C GLY A 241 0.04 -12.85 18.50
N PHE A 242 -1.16 -12.73 17.93
CA PHE A 242 -1.39 -12.09 16.63
C PHE A 242 -1.43 -10.55 16.72
N TRP A 243 -2.00 -10.01 17.79
CA TRP A 243 -2.20 -8.57 17.97
C TRP A 243 -0.91 -7.82 18.29
N LYS A 244 -0.93 -6.50 18.12
CA LYS A 244 0.22 -5.57 18.23
C LYS A 244 1.33 -5.88 17.24
N LYS A 245 0.99 -6.33 16.04
CA LYS A 245 1.92 -6.67 14.98
C LYS A 245 1.50 -6.10 13.62
N ASN A 246 2.48 -5.98 12.74
CA ASN A 246 2.28 -5.66 11.32
C ASN A 246 2.45 -6.94 10.50
N TYR A 247 1.65 -7.04 9.43
CA TYR A 247 1.75 -8.13 8.46
C TYR A 247 1.61 -7.60 7.04
N ASN A 248 2.30 -8.25 6.10
CA ASN A 248 2.06 -8.06 4.68
C ASN A 248 0.90 -8.95 4.23
N ILE A 249 -0.08 -8.38 3.51
CA ILE A 249 -1.18 -9.12 2.91
C ILE A 249 -0.98 -9.18 1.40
N GLY A 250 -0.78 -10.38 0.87
CA GLY A 250 -0.57 -10.67 -0.54
C GLY A 250 -1.22 -11.97 -0.97
N GLY A 251 -1.34 -12.18 -2.29
CA GLY A 251 -1.94 -13.38 -2.87
C GLY A 251 -0.98 -14.56 -3.01
N GLY A 252 0.31 -14.37 -2.65
CA GLY A 252 1.33 -15.40 -2.74
C GLY A 252 1.82 -15.67 -4.17
N LYS A 253 2.53 -16.78 -4.35
CA LYS A 253 3.24 -17.13 -5.59
C LYS A 253 2.36 -17.09 -6.85
N SER A 254 1.11 -17.56 -6.76
CA SER A 254 0.16 -17.58 -7.89
C SER A 254 -0.37 -16.20 -8.30
N CYS A 255 -0.01 -15.17 -7.54
CA CYS A 255 -0.42 -13.79 -7.77
C CYS A 255 0.76 -12.84 -8.05
N ARG A 256 1.96 -13.36 -8.31
CA ARG A 256 3.16 -12.58 -8.64
C ARG A 256 3.27 -12.35 -10.14
N GLU A 257 3.21 -11.09 -10.52
CA GLU A 257 3.33 -10.62 -11.92
C GLU A 257 4.33 -9.46 -11.99
N THR A 258 4.60 -8.99 -13.20
CA THR A 258 5.19 -7.66 -13.47
C THR A 258 4.10 -6.71 -13.98
N GLY A 259 4.42 -5.42 -14.05
CA GLY A 259 3.54 -4.44 -14.69
C GLY A 259 3.18 -4.83 -16.12
N TYR A 260 4.14 -5.34 -16.90
CA TYR A 260 3.89 -5.82 -18.27
C TYR A 260 2.89 -6.98 -18.33
N GLU A 261 3.02 -7.97 -17.43
CA GLU A 261 2.09 -9.11 -17.38
C GLU A 261 0.68 -8.67 -17.00
N THR A 262 0.57 -7.74 -16.04
CA THR A 262 -0.71 -7.13 -15.66
C THR A 262 -1.41 -6.47 -16.84
N PHE A 263 -0.71 -5.62 -17.59
CA PHE A 263 -1.28 -4.98 -18.78
C PHE A 263 -1.61 -5.99 -19.87
N SER A 264 -0.75 -7.00 -20.06
CA SER A 264 -1.00 -8.06 -21.05
C SER A 264 -2.29 -8.83 -20.73
N SER A 265 -2.52 -9.15 -19.48
CA SER A 265 -3.75 -9.80 -19.02
C SER A 265 -4.99 -8.92 -19.22
N VAL A 266 -4.87 -7.61 -18.94
CA VAL A 266 -5.94 -6.62 -19.17
C VAL A 266 -6.34 -6.55 -20.63
N PHE A 267 -5.37 -6.38 -21.54
CA PHE A 267 -5.67 -6.18 -22.95
C PHE A 267 -6.04 -7.47 -23.67
N ALA A 268 -5.58 -8.62 -23.17
CA ALA A 268 -6.02 -9.94 -23.66
C ALA A 268 -7.53 -10.16 -23.52
N LEU A 269 -8.22 -9.52 -22.55
CA LEU A 269 -9.68 -9.53 -22.47
C LEU A 269 -10.36 -8.92 -23.69
N MET A 270 -9.68 -7.97 -24.35
CA MET A 270 -10.16 -7.27 -25.54
C MET A 270 -9.54 -7.81 -26.84
N GLY A 271 -8.77 -8.90 -26.76
CA GLY A 271 -8.07 -9.46 -27.93
C GLY A 271 -6.94 -8.59 -28.46
N ALA A 272 -6.39 -7.72 -27.61
CA ALA A 272 -5.35 -6.79 -27.99
C ALA A 272 -4.02 -7.15 -27.31
N GLU A 273 -2.92 -6.86 -28.00
CA GLU A 273 -1.56 -7.04 -27.50
C GLU A 273 -1.03 -5.72 -26.95
N THR A 274 -0.42 -5.74 -25.77
CA THR A 274 0.14 -4.54 -25.12
C THR A 274 1.11 -3.78 -26.03
N GLU A 275 1.98 -4.51 -26.72
CA GLU A 275 3.00 -3.95 -27.60
C GLU A 275 2.43 -3.23 -28.84
N ARG A 276 1.18 -3.54 -29.23
CA ARG A 276 0.48 -2.83 -30.31
C ARG A 276 -0.25 -1.58 -29.86
N ILE A 277 -0.52 -1.51 -28.55
CA ILE A 277 -1.32 -0.43 -27.96
C ILE A 277 -0.44 0.65 -27.32
N PHE A 278 0.67 0.26 -26.69
CA PHE A 278 1.60 1.16 -26.00
C PHE A 278 2.93 1.29 -26.74
N ASN A 279 3.54 2.44 -26.59
CA ASN A 279 4.98 2.54 -26.73
C ASN A 279 5.63 2.33 -25.35
N PRO A 280 6.83 1.72 -25.29
CA PRO A 280 7.46 1.41 -24.00
C PRO A 280 7.78 2.64 -23.15
N GLU A 281 8.11 3.78 -23.78
CA GLU A 281 8.46 5.03 -23.10
C GLU A 281 7.27 5.83 -22.55
N TRP A 282 6.04 5.38 -22.78
CA TRP A 282 4.88 6.06 -22.24
C TRP A 282 4.73 5.86 -20.73
N ASN A 283 5.23 4.74 -20.22
CA ASN A 283 5.22 4.43 -18.80
C ASN A 283 6.53 4.89 -18.16
N ILE A 284 6.44 5.30 -16.89
CA ILE A 284 7.62 5.64 -16.10
C ILE A 284 8.51 4.42 -15.89
N PRO A 285 9.85 4.59 -15.91
CA PRO A 285 10.79 3.50 -15.65
C PRO A 285 11.04 3.24 -14.15
N ARG A 286 10.72 4.20 -13.26
CA ARG A 286 11.00 4.12 -11.82
C ARG A 286 9.97 4.86 -10.98
N ASN A 287 10.08 4.75 -9.66
CA ASN A 287 9.23 5.42 -8.65
C ASN A 287 7.76 4.97 -8.68
N PHE A 288 7.55 3.71 -9.01
CA PHE A 288 6.27 3.03 -8.81
C PHE A 288 6.39 2.04 -7.65
N HIS A 289 5.43 2.07 -6.74
CA HIS A 289 5.41 1.15 -5.63
C HIS A 289 4.96 -0.26 -6.07
N GLY A 290 5.84 -1.22 -5.94
CA GLY A 290 5.53 -2.61 -6.27
C GLY A 290 6.60 -3.53 -5.73
N VAL A 291 6.18 -4.65 -5.13
CA VAL A 291 7.07 -5.68 -4.58
C VAL A 291 6.42 -7.05 -4.67
N TRP A 292 7.23 -8.10 -4.59
CA TRP A 292 6.81 -9.43 -4.14
C TRP A 292 7.16 -9.59 -2.67
N PHE A 293 6.33 -10.31 -1.91
CA PHE A 293 6.58 -10.51 -0.49
C PHE A 293 7.24 -11.86 -0.20
N THR A 294 8.22 -11.86 0.70
CA THR A 294 8.80 -13.10 1.25
C THR A 294 8.04 -13.61 2.46
N ASP A 295 7.25 -12.76 3.10
CA ASP A 295 6.62 -13.02 4.41
C ASP A 295 5.08 -12.92 4.40
N SER A 296 4.45 -12.72 3.24
CA SER A 296 2.98 -12.67 3.16
C SER A 296 2.32 -14.02 3.48
N ASP A 297 3.08 -15.12 3.46
CA ASP A 297 2.62 -16.44 3.88
C ASP A 297 2.30 -16.50 5.36
N ILE A 298 3.05 -15.76 6.21
CA ILE A 298 2.81 -15.70 7.66
C ILE A 298 1.36 -15.30 7.97
N LEU A 299 0.82 -14.30 7.29
CA LEU A 299 -0.57 -13.90 7.48
C LEU A 299 -1.56 -14.95 6.96
N ASN A 300 -1.23 -15.61 5.85
CA ASN A 300 -2.07 -16.69 5.33
C ASN A 300 -2.08 -17.92 6.25
N ASP A 301 -0.97 -18.26 6.89
CA ASP A 301 -0.90 -19.35 7.88
C ASP A 301 -1.82 -19.06 9.09
N TRP A 302 -1.83 -17.80 9.54
CA TRP A 302 -2.77 -17.38 10.58
C TRP A 302 -4.23 -17.46 10.13
N LEU A 303 -4.54 -16.97 8.93
CA LEU A 303 -5.92 -16.65 8.56
C LEU A 303 -6.53 -17.57 7.49
N GLY A 304 -5.71 -18.19 6.61
CA GLY A 304 -6.19 -19.11 5.57
C GLY A 304 -7.11 -18.43 4.57
N TYR A 305 -6.67 -17.31 3.97
CA TYR A 305 -7.54 -16.49 3.14
C TYR A 305 -7.29 -16.60 1.63
N ARG A 306 -6.18 -17.20 1.20
CA ARG A 306 -5.84 -17.32 -0.23
C ARG A 306 -6.64 -18.43 -0.87
N THR A 307 -7.58 -18.07 -1.73
CA THR A 307 -8.47 -19.01 -2.43
C THR A 307 -8.47 -18.82 -3.94
N GLU A 308 -8.03 -17.68 -4.46
CA GLU A 308 -8.00 -17.35 -5.88
C GLU A 308 -6.58 -16.98 -6.35
N SER A 309 -6.17 -17.49 -7.49
CA SER A 309 -4.98 -17.02 -8.23
C SER A 309 -5.32 -15.84 -9.15
N VAL A 310 -4.29 -15.19 -9.72
CA VAL A 310 -4.48 -14.22 -10.81
C VAL A 310 -5.25 -14.85 -11.99
N HIS A 311 -4.92 -16.10 -12.32
CA HIS A 311 -5.62 -16.83 -13.39
C HIS A 311 -7.14 -16.97 -13.11
N ASP A 312 -7.52 -17.34 -11.87
CA ASP A 312 -8.93 -17.48 -11.46
C ASP A 312 -9.65 -16.13 -11.53
N TYR A 313 -8.98 -15.05 -11.11
CA TYR A 313 -9.53 -13.70 -11.25
C TYR A 313 -9.81 -13.35 -12.71
N TRP A 314 -8.83 -13.53 -13.62
CA TRP A 314 -9.02 -13.20 -15.03
C TRP A 314 -10.06 -14.09 -15.72
N LYS A 315 -10.12 -15.38 -15.37
CA LYS A 315 -11.19 -16.29 -15.83
C LYS A 315 -12.56 -15.74 -15.43
N ARG A 316 -12.73 -15.36 -14.17
CA ARG A 316 -13.97 -14.75 -13.63
C ARG A 316 -14.29 -13.41 -14.32
N MET A 317 -13.30 -12.59 -14.61
CA MET A 317 -13.51 -11.34 -15.35
C MET A 317 -13.89 -11.57 -16.79
N LYS A 318 -13.31 -12.53 -17.47
CA LYS A 318 -13.66 -12.91 -18.84
C LYS A 318 -15.13 -13.33 -18.98
N GLU A 319 -15.67 -13.99 -17.97
CA GLU A 319 -17.09 -14.36 -17.92
C GLU A 319 -17.98 -13.13 -17.62
N LYS A 320 -17.63 -12.33 -16.64
CA LYS A 320 -18.41 -11.15 -16.23
C LYS A 320 -18.40 -10.01 -17.25
N LEU A 321 -17.30 -9.82 -17.93
CA LEU A 321 -17.06 -8.76 -18.89
C LEU A 321 -17.10 -9.29 -20.33
N TRP A 322 -17.97 -10.27 -20.60
CA TRP A 322 -18.09 -10.94 -21.90
C TRP A 322 -18.20 -9.96 -23.07
N TYR A 323 -18.78 -8.78 -22.86
CA TYR A 323 -18.92 -7.73 -23.86
C TYR A 323 -17.58 -7.10 -24.28
N TYR A 324 -16.50 -7.23 -23.49
CA TYR A 324 -15.15 -6.82 -23.91
C TYR A 324 -14.63 -7.68 -25.08
N ARG A 325 -15.20 -8.88 -25.30
CA ARG A 325 -14.89 -9.69 -26.48
C ARG A 325 -15.26 -8.99 -27.80
N LEU A 326 -16.15 -7.99 -27.77
CA LEU A 326 -16.38 -7.15 -28.94
C LEU A 326 -15.11 -6.40 -29.36
N GLY A 327 -14.16 -6.20 -28.46
CA GLY A 327 -12.84 -5.66 -28.76
C GLY A 327 -12.03 -6.50 -29.75
N TYR A 328 -12.28 -7.83 -29.86
CA TYR A 328 -11.63 -8.69 -30.84
C TYR A 328 -11.94 -8.29 -32.30
N ILE A 329 -13.02 -7.58 -32.52
CA ILE A 329 -13.46 -7.09 -33.84
C ILE A 329 -12.87 -5.70 -34.11
N ILE A 330 -12.40 -5.01 -33.06
CA ILE A 330 -11.87 -3.63 -33.15
C ILE A 330 -10.36 -3.70 -33.37
N PRO A 331 -9.83 -3.21 -34.52
CA PRO A 331 -8.39 -3.17 -34.72
C PRO A 331 -7.67 -2.41 -33.57
N SER A 332 -6.55 -2.93 -33.09
CA SER A 332 -5.76 -2.36 -31.99
C SER A 332 -5.43 -0.87 -32.18
N PHE A 333 -5.29 -0.42 -33.43
CA PHE A 333 -5.11 0.99 -33.78
C PHE A 333 -6.23 1.90 -33.21
N PHE A 334 -7.49 1.46 -33.27
CA PHE A 334 -8.61 2.27 -32.76
C PHE A 334 -8.57 2.32 -31.22
N ILE A 335 -8.25 1.19 -30.57
CA ILE A 335 -8.10 1.13 -29.11
C ILE A 335 -6.96 2.08 -28.69
N ARG A 336 -5.81 1.99 -29.36
CA ARG A 336 -4.66 2.87 -29.13
C ARG A 336 -5.05 4.34 -29.29
N LYS A 337 -5.56 4.72 -30.45
CA LYS A 337 -5.82 6.12 -30.80
C LYS A 337 -6.92 6.77 -29.96
N TYR A 338 -8.05 6.08 -29.74
CA TYR A 338 -9.23 6.68 -29.13
C TYR A 338 -9.39 6.38 -27.63
N ALA A 339 -8.79 5.31 -27.12
CA ALA A 339 -8.85 4.99 -25.70
C ALA A 339 -7.57 5.42 -24.95
N ILE A 340 -6.37 5.12 -25.48
CA ILE A 340 -5.12 5.26 -24.76
C ILE A 340 -4.43 6.60 -25.04
N GLU A 341 -4.21 6.97 -26.31
CA GLU A 341 -3.45 8.20 -26.65
C GLU A 341 -4.11 9.48 -26.14
N ARG A 342 -5.43 9.48 -25.96
CA ARG A 342 -6.13 10.63 -25.33
C ARG A 342 -5.69 10.85 -23.89
N LEU A 343 -5.33 9.78 -23.17
CA LEU A 343 -4.90 9.84 -21.78
C LEU A 343 -3.48 10.37 -21.62
N LEU A 344 -2.65 10.35 -22.67
CA LEU A 344 -1.30 10.94 -22.67
C LEU A 344 -1.30 12.45 -22.43
N LYS A 345 -2.45 13.11 -22.60
CA LYS A 345 -2.63 14.54 -22.33
C LYS A 345 -3.18 14.85 -20.94
N ASN A 346 -3.49 13.82 -20.15
CA ASN A 346 -3.98 14.00 -18.79
C ASN A 346 -2.89 14.59 -17.89
N SER A 347 -3.24 15.36 -16.86
CA SER A 347 -2.29 16.00 -15.93
C SER A 347 -1.35 14.98 -15.28
N ASN A 348 -1.85 13.79 -14.95
CA ASN A 348 -1.07 12.69 -14.37
C ASN A 348 -0.28 11.86 -15.40
N ALA A 349 -0.36 12.15 -16.70
CA ALA A 349 0.35 11.36 -17.69
C ALA A 349 1.81 11.79 -17.82
N PRO A 350 2.78 10.86 -17.74
CA PRO A 350 4.20 11.18 -17.87
C PRO A 350 4.54 11.90 -19.18
N MET A 351 3.91 11.52 -20.30
CA MET A 351 4.09 12.19 -21.59
C MET A 351 3.61 13.64 -21.59
N ASN A 352 2.64 13.98 -20.76
CA ASN A 352 2.22 15.37 -20.58
C ASN A 352 3.25 16.18 -19.78
N TRP A 353 3.89 15.56 -18.78
CA TRP A 353 4.98 16.22 -18.05
C TRP A 353 6.17 16.54 -18.98
N ILE A 354 6.55 15.58 -19.83
CA ILE A 354 7.59 15.80 -20.86
C ILE A 354 7.20 16.95 -21.79
N ARG A 355 5.97 16.93 -22.33
CA ARG A 355 5.46 17.98 -23.22
C ARG A 355 5.43 19.38 -22.58
N LEU A 356 5.16 19.45 -21.29
CA LEU A 356 5.07 20.70 -20.52
C LEU A 356 6.38 21.12 -19.86
N GLY A 357 7.45 20.30 -19.93
CA GLY A 357 8.74 20.58 -19.32
C GLY A 357 8.70 20.58 -17.78
N LYS A 358 7.87 19.71 -17.16
CA LYS A 358 7.73 19.60 -15.70
C LYS A 358 8.99 18.99 -15.07
N LYS A 359 10.00 19.83 -14.86
CA LYS A 359 11.36 19.40 -14.48
C LYS A 359 11.37 18.46 -13.26
N GLY A 360 10.73 18.81 -12.15
CA GLY A 360 10.75 17.99 -10.94
C GLY A 360 10.18 16.59 -11.15
N ARG A 361 9.05 16.47 -11.89
CA ARG A 361 8.46 15.18 -12.24
C ARG A 361 9.34 14.41 -13.24
N ILE A 362 9.92 15.08 -14.23
CA ILE A 362 10.83 14.44 -15.19
C ILE A 362 12.07 13.90 -14.45
N ASP A 363 12.64 14.69 -13.56
CA ASP A 363 13.79 14.27 -12.75
C ASP A 363 13.43 13.10 -11.82
N ALA A 364 12.29 13.20 -11.12
CA ALA A 364 11.85 12.15 -10.21
C ALA A 364 11.59 10.83 -10.93
N PHE A 365 10.78 10.84 -11.98
CA PHE A 365 10.24 9.62 -12.57
C PHE A 365 11.10 9.05 -13.72
N PHE A 366 11.96 9.86 -14.34
CA PHE A 366 12.81 9.43 -15.45
C PHE A 366 14.32 9.56 -15.16
N GLY A 367 14.72 10.31 -14.15
CA GLY A 367 16.13 10.63 -13.90
C GLY A 367 16.64 11.82 -14.74
N GLY A 368 15.73 12.66 -15.21
CA GLY A 368 15.99 13.83 -16.04
C GLY A 368 15.63 13.65 -17.51
N GLN A 369 15.61 14.76 -18.25
CA GLN A 369 15.26 14.79 -19.68
C GLN A 369 16.17 13.89 -20.51
N LYS A 370 17.49 13.92 -20.26
CA LYS A 370 18.46 13.08 -20.98
C LYS A 370 18.13 11.59 -20.81
N ALA A 371 17.84 11.15 -19.59
CA ALA A 371 17.50 9.75 -19.34
C ALA A 371 16.20 9.34 -20.05
N PHE A 372 15.21 10.25 -20.13
CA PHE A 372 14.01 10.02 -20.93
C PHE A 372 14.34 9.90 -22.42
N ASP A 373 15.19 10.74 -22.95
CA ASP A 373 15.55 10.72 -24.38
C ASP A 373 16.28 9.43 -24.78
N GLU A 374 17.01 8.82 -23.83
CA GLU A 374 17.72 7.56 -23.99
C GLU A 374 16.83 6.31 -23.86
N LEU A 375 15.58 6.46 -23.41
CA LEU A 375 14.66 5.30 -23.29
C LEU A 375 14.36 4.66 -24.65
N PRO A 376 14.36 3.32 -24.73
CA PRO A 376 13.96 2.61 -25.95
C PRO A 376 12.54 2.98 -26.39
N ARG A 377 12.39 3.34 -27.67
CA ARG A 377 11.09 3.67 -28.29
C ARG A 377 10.38 2.48 -28.91
N GLU A 378 11.08 1.38 -29.04
CA GLU A 378 10.60 0.14 -29.65
C GLU A 378 10.72 -1.02 -28.66
N TRP A 379 9.68 -1.83 -28.56
CA TRP A 379 9.62 -2.99 -27.67
C TRP A 379 10.75 -4.01 -27.86
N LYS A 380 11.25 -4.17 -29.09
CA LYS A 380 12.37 -5.10 -29.35
C LYS A 380 13.68 -4.71 -28.65
N ASN A 381 13.81 -3.41 -28.30
CA ASN A 381 14.99 -2.85 -27.64
C ASN A 381 14.74 -2.60 -26.14
N PHE A 382 13.50 -2.77 -25.67
CA PHE A 382 13.13 -2.53 -24.26
C PHE A 382 13.42 -3.79 -23.44
N PRO A 383 14.22 -3.72 -22.38
CA PRO A 383 14.59 -4.88 -21.56
C PRO A 383 13.40 -5.31 -20.69
N LEU A 384 12.66 -6.33 -21.13
CA LEU A 384 11.54 -6.89 -20.38
C LEU A 384 11.97 -8.10 -19.56
N LEU A 385 11.76 -8.05 -18.24
CA LEU A 385 12.04 -9.14 -17.32
C LEU A 385 11.33 -10.43 -17.75
N LYS A 386 10.07 -10.32 -18.17
CA LYS A 386 9.28 -11.45 -18.68
C LYS A 386 9.90 -12.14 -19.90
N LYS A 387 10.72 -11.44 -20.67
CA LYS A 387 11.46 -11.98 -21.83
C LYS A 387 12.90 -12.37 -21.46
N GLY A 388 13.24 -12.43 -20.18
CA GLY A 388 14.57 -12.78 -19.72
C GLY A 388 15.61 -11.66 -19.92
N GLN A 389 15.18 -10.40 -19.95
CA GLN A 389 16.03 -9.24 -20.16
C GLN A 389 15.90 -8.25 -19.01
N SER A 390 17.02 -7.69 -18.56
CA SER A 390 17.07 -6.58 -17.61
C SER A 390 17.98 -5.47 -18.14
N PRO A 391 17.93 -4.26 -17.54
CA PRO A 391 18.89 -3.20 -17.86
C PRO A 391 20.37 -3.59 -17.69
N ASP A 392 20.64 -4.55 -16.80
CA ASP A 392 21.98 -5.06 -16.49
C ASP A 392 22.37 -6.29 -17.34
N GLY A 393 21.51 -6.74 -18.26
CA GLY A 393 21.74 -7.87 -19.16
C GLY A 393 20.71 -9.00 -19.03
N PRO A 394 21.02 -10.19 -19.58
CA PRO A 394 20.11 -11.34 -19.49
C PRO A 394 19.83 -11.76 -18.06
N ILE A 395 18.58 -12.16 -17.78
CA ILE A 395 18.14 -12.60 -16.46
C ILE A 395 17.21 -13.81 -16.58
N ASP A 396 17.28 -14.72 -15.63
CA ASP A 396 16.31 -15.79 -15.48
C ASP A 396 15.10 -15.27 -14.67
N TYR A 397 14.02 -14.93 -15.37
CA TYR A 397 12.82 -14.35 -14.77
C TYR A 397 12.10 -15.31 -13.80
N GLU A 398 12.08 -16.60 -14.10
CA GLU A 398 11.43 -17.56 -13.20
C GLU A 398 12.28 -17.79 -11.94
N ALA A 399 13.61 -17.80 -12.07
CA ALA A 399 14.50 -17.84 -10.91
C ALA A 399 14.41 -16.57 -10.06
N LEU A 400 14.15 -15.39 -10.66
CA LEU A 400 13.95 -14.12 -9.95
C LEU A 400 12.73 -14.19 -9.00
N LYS A 401 11.69 -14.93 -9.40
CA LYS A 401 10.44 -15.13 -8.63
C LYS A 401 10.53 -16.24 -7.59
N ASP A 402 11.65 -16.95 -7.53
CA ASP A 402 11.86 -18.05 -6.57
C ASP A 402 12.32 -17.51 -5.20
N GLU A 403 11.85 -18.14 -4.14
CA GLU A 403 12.20 -17.78 -2.76
C GLU A 403 13.70 -17.89 -2.46
N LYS A 404 14.43 -18.78 -3.18
CA LYS A 404 15.90 -18.85 -3.07
C LYS A 404 16.58 -17.58 -3.59
N HIS A 405 15.98 -16.91 -4.58
CA HIS A 405 16.46 -15.60 -5.01
C HIS A 405 16.16 -14.54 -3.96
N ALA A 406 14.98 -14.59 -3.36
CA ALA A 406 14.59 -13.68 -2.29
C ALA A 406 15.60 -13.69 -1.12
N GLU A 407 16.07 -14.86 -0.70
CA GLU A 407 17.10 -14.95 0.34
C GLU A 407 18.45 -14.32 -0.10
N ARG A 408 18.81 -14.41 -1.39
CA ARG A 408 20.06 -13.83 -1.90
C ARG A 408 20.05 -12.31 -2.01
N CYS A 409 18.88 -11.72 -2.28
CA CYS A 409 18.71 -10.26 -2.38
C CYS A 409 18.05 -9.64 -1.14
N LYS A 410 18.10 -10.34 -0.01
CA LYS A 410 17.54 -9.89 1.26
C LYS A 410 18.25 -8.63 1.77
N LEU A 411 17.47 -7.61 2.10
CA LEU A 411 18.01 -6.36 2.60
C LEU A 411 18.59 -6.52 4.01
N ASN A 412 19.68 -5.80 4.26
CA ASN A 412 20.30 -5.73 5.56
C ASN A 412 19.54 -4.74 6.46
N HIS A 413 19.19 -5.15 7.67
CA HIS A 413 18.52 -4.30 8.66
C HIS A 413 19.48 -3.68 9.69
N GLY A 414 20.78 -4.02 9.60
CA GLY A 414 21.82 -3.55 10.51
C GLY A 414 21.86 -4.30 11.85
N TYR A 415 21.11 -5.36 11.99
CA TYR A 415 21.13 -6.26 13.16
C TYR A 415 20.65 -7.65 12.72
N ASP A 416 20.77 -8.65 13.60
CA ASP A 416 20.22 -9.99 13.34
C ASP A 416 18.69 -9.98 13.47
N ASP A 417 18.01 -9.79 12.38
CA ASP A 417 16.55 -9.69 12.31
C ASP A 417 15.83 -11.06 12.41
N ALA A 418 16.57 -12.17 12.34
CA ALA A 418 16.05 -13.50 12.62
C ALA A 418 15.85 -13.77 14.11
N LYS A 419 16.47 -12.96 14.99
CA LYS A 419 16.26 -13.07 16.44
C LYS A 419 14.77 -12.91 16.80
N PRO A 420 14.23 -13.77 17.68
CA PRO A 420 12.89 -13.57 18.22
C PRO A 420 12.83 -12.27 19.04
N ASP A 421 11.65 -11.67 19.10
CA ASP A 421 11.43 -10.40 19.80
C ASP A 421 11.91 -10.44 21.26
N THR A 422 11.77 -11.58 21.93
CA THR A 422 12.20 -11.81 23.33
C THR A 422 13.71 -11.75 23.54
N GLU A 423 14.49 -11.83 22.46
CA GLU A 423 15.97 -11.83 22.52
C GLU A 423 16.57 -10.48 22.10
N ILE A 424 15.79 -9.58 21.55
CA ILE A 424 16.23 -8.24 21.14
C ILE A 424 16.69 -7.45 22.38
N GLY A 425 17.89 -6.88 22.29
CA GLY A 425 18.51 -6.11 23.37
C GLY A 425 19.15 -4.82 22.87
N MET A 426 19.83 -4.10 23.77
CA MET A 426 20.45 -2.81 23.47
C MET A 426 21.48 -2.87 22.34
N GLU A 427 22.22 -3.98 22.21
CA GLU A 427 23.21 -4.12 21.15
C GLU A 427 22.57 -4.18 19.77
N ASP A 428 21.40 -4.85 19.64
CA ASP A 428 20.64 -4.87 18.38
C ASP A 428 20.14 -3.47 18.01
N LEU A 429 19.70 -2.68 19.01
CA LEU A 429 19.27 -1.30 18.81
C LEU A 429 20.42 -0.42 18.33
N LYS A 430 21.60 -0.54 18.98
CA LYS A 430 22.79 0.24 18.61
C LYS A 430 23.25 -0.09 17.20
N SER A 431 23.35 -1.37 16.86
CA SER A 431 23.76 -1.83 15.52
C SER A 431 22.79 -1.36 14.45
N ALA A 432 21.47 -1.46 14.71
CA ALA A 432 20.45 -0.97 13.79
C ALA A 432 20.48 0.55 13.62
N ALA A 433 20.71 1.30 14.69
CA ALA A 433 20.82 2.77 14.63
C ALA A 433 22.06 3.20 13.86
N GLU A 434 23.20 2.56 14.09
CA GLU A 434 24.46 2.81 13.38
C GLU A 434 24.29 2.57 11.88
N TYR A 435 23.68 1.45 11.49
CA TYR A 435 23.38 1.14 10.09
C TYR A 435 22.40 2.13 9.44
N ARG A 436 21.61 2.84 10.26
CA ARG A 436 20.75 3.95 9.84
C ARG A 436 21.44 5.33 9.95
N GLY A 437 22.75 5.35 10.09
CA GLY A 437 23.55 6.58 10.18
C GLY A 437 23.31 7.37 11.45
N GLY A 438 22.89 6.74 12.54
CA GLY A 438 22.57 7.42 13.79
C GLY A 438 23.03 6.64 15.02
N LYS A 439 22.42 6.95 16.16
CA LYS A 439 22.72 6.27 17.43
C LYS A 439 21.51 6.22 18.34
N VAL A 440 21.56 5.33 19.32
CA VAL A 440 20.63 5.27 20.45
C VAL A 440 21.11 6.24 21.55
N ILE A 441 20.20 7.01 22.11
CA ILE A 441 20.47 7.94 23.22
C ILE A 441 20.02 7.34 24.56
N THR A 442 18.96 6.52 24.56
CA THR A 442 18.49 5.80 25.76
C THR A 442 19.59 4.85 26.25
N ASP A 443 19.91 4.90 27.53
CA ASP A 443 21.02 4.11 28.13
C ASP A 443 20.71 2.62 28.26
N SER A 444 19.44 2.26 28.50
CA SER A 444 19.06 0.87 28.74
C SER A 444 17.65 0.54 28.28
N MET A 445 17.44 -0.70 27.87
CA MET A 445 16.14 -1.30 27.60
C MET A 445 16.14 -2.72 28.20
N LYS A 446 15.03 -3.13 28.79
CA LYS A 446 14.86 -4.51 29.20
C LYS A 446 14.88 -5.41 27.96
N LYS A 447 15.69 -6.46 27.98
CA LYS A 447 15.77 -7.45 26.89
C LYS A 447 14.37 -7.99 26.59
N GLY A 448 13.98 -7.96 25.31
CA GLY A 448 12.68 -8.40 24.82
C GLY A 448 11.56 -7.37 24.91
N ASP A 449 11.79 -6.21 25.51
CA ASP A 449 10.77 -5.13 25.54
C ASP A 449 10.82 -4.28 24.27
N ILE A 450 10.46 -4.88 23.14
CA ILE A 450 10.50 -4.22 21.84
C ILE A 450 9.46 -3.08 21.69
N TYR A 451 8.50 -2.96 22.61
CA TYR A 451 7.55 -1.87 22.65
C TYR A 451 7.99 -0.70 23.54
N ALA A 452 9.17 -0.81 24.17
CA ALA A 452 9.76 0.29 24.89
C ALA A 452 9.99 1.49 23.98
N LYS A 453 9.73 2.67 24.49
CA LYS A 453 10.03 3.96 23.84
C LYS A 453 11.51 4.26 23.99
N ILE A 454 12.19 4.43 22.89
CA ILE A 454 13.62 4.66 22.80
C ILE A 454 13.86 6.04 22.18
N VAL A 455 14.77 6.79 22.74
CA VAL A 455 15.25 8.05 22.15
C VAL A 455 16.39 7.73 21.20
N TRP A 456 16.19 8.07 19.93
CA TRP A 456 17.14 7.89 18.84
C TRP A 456 17.69 9.24 18.40
N GLN A 457 18.86 9.24 17.77
CA GLN A 457 19.43 10.40 17.09
C GLN A 457 19.87 10.01 15.68
N CYS A 458 19.42 10.75 14.66
CA CYS A 458 19.82 10.52 13.27
C CYS A 458 21.12 11.27 12.91
N HIS A 459 21.61 11.08 11.67
CA HIS A 459 22.83 11.72 11.14
C HIS A 459 22.78 13.25 11.13
N ASN A 460 21.59 13.86 11.02
CA ASN A 460 21.40 15.32 11.09
C ASN A 460 21.29 15.84 12.52
N GLY A 461 21.41 14.99 13.55
CA GLY A 461 21.30 15.37 14.94
C GLY A 461 19.87 15.44 15.48
N HIS A 462 18.84 15.17 14.67
CA HIS A 462 17.45 15.14 15.16
C HIS A 462 17.30 14.06 16.20
N ARG A 463 16.76 14.41 17.35
CA ARG A 463 16.39 13.47 18.41
C ARG A 463 14.90 13.20 18.34
N PHE A 464 14.54 11.93 18.28
CA PHE A 464 13.15 11.51 18.23
C PHE A 464 12.91 10.29 19.12
N GLU A 465 11.72 10.22 19.71
CA GLU A 465 11.26 9.06 20.44
C GLU A 465 10.48 8.15 19.50
N SER A 466 10.80 6.87 19.50
CA SER A 466 10.07 5.84 18.75
C SER A 466 10.26 4.48 19.42
N ARG A 467 9.24 3.62 19.32
CA ARG A 467 9.33 2.27 19.86
C ARG A 467 10.40 1.48 19.12
N ALA A 468 11.11 0.61 19.83
CA ALA A 468 12.07 -0.31 19.20
C ALA A 468 11.39 -1.14 18.10
N TYR A 469 10.15 -1.59 18.32
CA TYR A 469 9.34 -2.30 17.33
C TYR A 469 9.14 -1.51 16.03
N THR A 470 8.80 -0.22 16.12
CA THR A 470 8.59 0.66 14.96
C THR A 470 9.85 0.76 14.10
N VAL A 471 11.02 0.90 14.74
CA VAL A 471 12.30 1.04 14.03
C VAL A 471 12.78 -0.29 13.48
N LEU A 472 12.80 -1.35 14.30
CA LEU A 472 13.40 -2.64 13.95
C LEU A 472 12.46 -3.48 13.06
N ARG A 473 11.21 -3.65 13.48
CA ARG A 473 10.27 -4.58 12.85
C ARG A 473 9.38 -3.95 11.78
N CYS A 474 9.26 -2.61 11.76
CA CYS A 474 8.41 -1.94 10.77
C CYS A 474 9.18 -1.10 9.75
N GLY A 475 10.51 -0.95 9.88
CA GLY A 475 11.37 -0.30 8.89
C GLY A 475 11.35 1.23 8.91
N PHE A 476 10.81 1.84 9.96
CA PHE A 476 10.83 3.29 10.16
C PHE A 476 12.17 3.82 10.64
N TRP A 477 12.42 5.10 10.41
CA TRP A 477 13.54 5.83 10.99
C TRP A 477 13.11 7.26 11.36
N CYS A 478 14.04 8.21 11.35
CA CYS A 478 13.81 9.60 11.74
C CYS A 478 12.63 10.23 10.97
N PRO A 479 11.58 10.72 11.64
CA PRO A 479 10.43 11.32 10.99
C PRO A 479 10.76 12.61 10.22
N GLU A 480 11.75 13.37 10.67
CA GLU A 480 12.14 14.63 10.02
C GLU A 480 12.98 14.42 8.74
N CYS A 481 13.79 13.35 8.69
CA CYS A 481 14.64 13.06 7.54
C CYS A 481 14.02 12.11 6.53
N CYS A 482 13.18 11.19 7.00
CA CYS A 482 12.77 10.00 6.26
C CYS A 482 11.24 9.90 6.07
N GLU A 483 10.48 10.90 6.45
CA GLU A 483 9.09 11.05 6.01
C GLU A 483 9.02 12.02 4.83
N ALA A 484 8.13 11.69 3.89
CA ALA A 484 8.08 12.37 2.60
C ALA A 484 7.55 13.81 2.66
N LEU A 485 6.85 14.19 3.72
CA LEU A 485 6.18 15.49 3.82
C LEU A 485 6.98 16.47 4.69
N PRO A 486 7.13 17.73 4.29
CA PRO A 486 6.48 18.40 3.15
C PRO A 486 7.17 18.21 1.79
N LYS A 487 8.29 17.50 1.72
CA LYS A 487 9.02 17.23 0.46
C LYS A 487 9.73 15.89 0.51
N TRP A 488 9.95 15.29 -0.65
CA TRP A 488 10.71 14.04 -0.78
C TRP A 488 12.20 14.33 -0.82
N SER A 489 12.96 13.84 0.16
CA SER A 489 14.40 14.02 0.29
C SER A 489 15.16 12.72 0.53
N PHE A 490 14.64 11.62 0.03
CA PHE A 490 15.24 10.29 0.23
C PHE A 490 16.65 10.17 -0.37
N ASP A 491 16.95 10.91 -1.43
CA ASP A 491 18.31 10.95 -1.97
C ASP A 491 19.30 11.51 -0.95
N LYS A 492 18.93 12.56 -0.21
CA LYS A 492 19.75 13.07 0.89
C LYS A 492 19.86 12.05 2.02
N ALA A 493 18.76 11.40 2.38
CA ALA A 493 18.79 10.37 3.39
C ALA A 493 19.68 9.20 2.98
N ALA A 494 19.58 8.70 1.73
CA ALA A 494 20.38 7.60 1.22
C ALA A 494 21.88 7.86 1.24
N LYS A 495 22.34 9.12 1.09
CA LYS A 495 23.77 9.47 1.19
C LYS A 495 24.38 9.17 2.56
N HIS A 496 23.57 9.20 3.62
CA HIS A 496 24.01 9.05 5.00
C HIS A 496 23.42 7.82 5.72
N VAL A 497 22.43 7.17 5.11
CA VAL A 497 21.67 6.07 5.69
C VAL A 497 21.78 4.84 4.79
N PRO A 498 22.76 3.94 5.03
CA PRO A 498 22.93 2.70 4.26
C PRO A 498 21.64 1.88 4.14
N PHE A 499 20.82 1.91 5.18
CA PHE A 499 19.53 1.24 5.21
C PHE A 499 18.57 1.66 4.08
N TYR A 500 18.53 2.96 3.72
CA TYR A 500 17.77 3.44 2.56
C TYR A 500 18.54 3.31 1.25
N ALA A 501 19.86 3.47 1.30
CA ALA A 501 20.73 3.45 0.13
C ALA A 501 20.62 2.15 -0.68
N GLN A 502 20.46 1.01 0.01
CA GLN A 502 20.41 -0.32 -0.60
C GLN A 502 19.21 -0.52 -1.55
N VAL A 503 18.18 0.29 -1.49
CA VAL A 503 17.03 0.25 -2.42
C VAL A 503 16.90 1.53 -3.24
N TRP A 504 17.29 2.68 -2.70
CA TRP A 504 17.20 3.94 -3.41
C TRP A 504 18.10 3.96 -4.65
N TYR A 505 19.36 3.52 -4.49
CA TYR A 505 20.34 3.51 -5.59
C TYR A 505 20.20 2.36 -6.58
N ASP A 506 19.19 1.52 -6.45
CA ASP A 506 18.85 0.56 -7.52
C ASP A 506 18.34 1.29 -8.77
N THR A 507 17.61 2.38 -8.60
CA THR A 507 16.95 3.12 -9.68
C THR A 507 17.32 4.59 -9.74
N HIS A 508 18.10 5.10 -8.76
CA HIS A 508 18.59 6.47 -8.71
C HIS A 508 20.11 6.51 -8.73
N ARG A 509 20.68 7.40 -9.51
CA ARG A 509 22.13 7.59 -9.53
C ARG A 509 22.54 8.55 -8.42
N LYS A 510 23.76 8.35 -7.89
CA LYS A 510 24.33 9.21 -6.83
C LYS A 510 24.66 10.64 -7.31
N ASP A 511 24.79 10.82 -8.61
CA ASP A 511 25.14 12.07 -9.28
C ASP A 511 23.93 12.80 -9.91
N GLU A 512 22.71 12.39 -9.61
CA GLU A 512 21.52 13.09 -10.09
C GLU A 512 21.46 14.53 -9.53
N GLU A 513 21.15 15.50 -10.40
CA GLU A 513 21.12 16.91 -10.03
C GLU A 513 20.01 17.23 -9.04
N ASN A 514 18.80 16.70 -9.26
CA ASN A 514 17.65 16.93 -8.42
C ASN A 514 17.44 15.77 -7.44
N ASN A 515 17.93 15.95 -6.23
CA ASN A 515 17.83 14.98 -5.14
C ASN A 515 16.86 15.42 -4.01
N VAL A 516 16.08 16.46 -4.25
CA VAL A 516 14.99 16.94 -3.39
C VAL A 516 13.83 17.36 -4.28
N TYR A 517 12.72 16.63 -4.19
CA TYR A 517 11.54 16.88 -5.00
C TYR A 517 10.54 17.73 -4.22
N PRO A 518 10.03 18.84 -4.79
CA PRO A 518 9.06 19.67 -4.13
C PRO A 518 7.73 18.93 -3.94
N TYR A 519 6.97 19.33 -2.93
CA TYR A 519 5.66 18.73 -2.64
C TYR A 519 4.59 19.14 -3.66
N ASP A 520 4.78 20.24 -4.37
CA ASP A 520 3.75 20.88 -5.19
C ASP A 520 3.65 20.29 -6.60
N GLU A 521 2.41 20.28 -7.14
CA GLU A 521 2.13 19.99 -8.55
C GLU A 521 2.49 21.16 -9.48
N HIS A 522 2.54 22.37 -8.96
CA HIS A 522 2.84 23.61 -9.68
C HIS A 522 4.30 23.99 -9.47
N GLU A 523 5.19 23.40 -10.27
CA GLU A 523 6.63 23.58 -10.16
C GLU A 523 7.11 25.05 -10.30
N ASP A 524 6.24 25.91 -10.80
CA ASP A 524 6.52 27.33 -11.05
C ASP A 524 5.90 28.26 -10.00
N ASP A 525 5.04 27.74 -9.11
CA ASP A 525 4.40 28.51 -8.05
C ASP A 525 5.06 28.20 -6.70
N ASP A 526 5.10 29.19 -5.81
CA ASP A 526 5.68 29.10 -4.48
C ASP A 526 5.25 27.83 -3.74
N MET A 527 6.23 27.09 -3.22
CA MET A 527 6.03 25.83 -2.51
C MET A 527 4.88 25.93 -1.51
N ILE A 528 3.84 25.14 -1.72
CA ILE A 528 2.81 24.96 -0.69
C ILE A 528 3.46 24.26 0.50
N VAL A 529 3.83 25.05 1.49
CA VAL A 529 4.27 24.54 2.79
C VAL A 529 3.02 24.09 3.51
N LEU A 530 2.80 22.78 3.57
CA LEU A 530 1.76 22.25 4.45
C LEU A 530 2.05 22.72 5.87
N SER A 531 1.14 23.48 6.43
CA SER A 531 1.20 23.84 7.84
C SER A 531 1.32 22.58 8.70
N LYS A 532 2.22 22.63 9.66
CA LYS A 532 2.55 21.55 10.62
C LYS A 532 1.33 21.00 11.34
#